data_66e70e0daaadf47402b8a8825cbfeb3d
#
_entry.id   66e70e0daaadf47402b8a8825cbfeb3d
#
_cell.length_a   1.000
_cell.length_b   1.000
_cell.length_c   1.000
_cell.angle_alpha   90.00
_cell.angle_beta   90.00
_cell.angle_gamma   90.00
#
_symmetry.space_group_name_H-M   'P 1'
#
loop_
_entity.id
_entity.type
_entity.pdbx_description
1 polymer ?
#
loop_
_entity_poly.entity_id
_entity_poly.type
_entity_poly.pdbx_seq_one_letter_code
_entity_poly.pdbx_strand_id
1 'polypeptide(L)'
;MTDTPAIAEGRVARVVGPVVDVEFPPDRIPPLYNALTVEVNLAGQGEGESSFTMTLEVAQHLGDNLVRTIALKPTDGLVRGAPVTDTGAPISVPVGDVTKGHVFNVTGDVLNLEEGETLQITERWPIHRQPPAFDQLEARTKMFETGIKVIDLLTPYVQGGKIGLFGGAGVGKTVLIQEMIQRVAQDHGGVSVFAGVGERTREGNDLIGEMEEAGVFDKTDLVFGQMDEPPGTRLRIALTGLTMAEYFRDVQHQDVLLFIDNIFRFTQAGSEVSTLLGRMPSAVGYQPNLADEMGQLQERITSAGGHSITSLQAIYVPADDYTDPAPATTFAHLDATTELSREIAAKGIYPAVDPLASSSRILDPALVGREHYDVATHVKAILQKNKELQDIIAILGVDELSEDDKITVARARRIEQFLSQNMYMAEKFTGVPGSTVPLSETIEAFKRIAEGHYDDVPEQAFYNCGGIDDLERNAHELAKEA
;
A
#
# COMPACT_ATOMS: atom_id res chain seq x y z
N MET A 1 30.96 33.49 13.01
CA MET A 1 30.66 32.61 14.14
C MET A 1 29.16 32.36 14.06
N THR A 2 28.76 31.25 13.48
CA THR A 2 27.37 30.83 13.46
C THR A 2 27.09 30.22 14.83
N ASP A 3 26.34 30.94 15.66
CA ASP A 3 25.81 30.39 16.91
C ASP A 3 24.99 29.15 16.57
N THR A 4 25.53 28.00 16.87
CA THR A 4 24.72 26.77 16.94
C THR A 4 23.68 27.04 18.02
N PRO A 5 22.36 26.99 17.72
CA PRO A 5 21.35 27.22 18.73
C PRO A 5 21.56 26.21 19.85
N ALA A 6 21.70 26.71 21.08
CA ALA A 6 21.85 25.86 22.24
C ALA A 6 20.64 24.93 22.34
N ILE A 7 20.89 23.61 22.38
CA ILE A 7 19.88 22.58 22.54
C ILE A 7 19.00 22.93 23.75
N ALA A 8 17.68 22.99 23.54
CA ALA A 8 16.74 23.28 24.61
C ALA A 8 16.54 22.02 25.47
N GLU A 9 16.67 22.16 26.77
CA GLU A 9 16.37 21.10 27.74
C GLU A 9 15.05 21.39 28.45
N GLY A 10 14.19 20.41 28.50
CA GLY A 10 12.96 20.41 29.27
C GLY A 10 12.93 19.30 30.30
N ARG A 11 11.80 19.14 30.97
CA ARG A 11 11.57 18.08 31.95
C ARG A 11 10.20 17.49 31.80
N VAL A 12 10.08 16.17 31.99
CA VAL A 12 8.79 15.48 32.03
C VAL A 12 7.96 16.03 33.18
N ALA A 13 6.81 16.60 32.84
CA ALA A 13 5.85 17.12 33.83
C ALA A 13 4.81 16.07 34.20
N ARG A 14 4.33 15.31 33.22
CA ARG A 14 3.27 14.29 33.40
C ARG A 14 3.35 13.22 32.33
N VAL A 15 3.06 11.98 32.73
CA VAL A 15 2.92 10.83 31.83
C VAL A 15 1.52 10.24 31.99
N VAL A 16 0.77 10.12 30.89
CA VAL A 16 -0.56 9.52 30.85
C VAL A 16 -0.63 8.58 29.65
N GLY A 17 -0.35 7.29 29.87
CA GLY A 17 -0.21 6.34 28.75
C GLY A 17 0.86 6.82 27.76
N PRO A 18 0.58 6.81 26.45
CA PRO A 18 1.54 7.26 25.43
C PRO A 18 1.66 8.78 25.31
N VAL A 19 0.94 9.56 26.12
CA VAL A 19 1.01 11.03 26.15
C VAL A 19 1.95 11.50 27.25
N VAL A 20 2.92 12.35 26.91
CA VAL A 20 3.89 12.92 27.81
C VAL A 20 3.85 14.44 27.70
N ASP A 21 3.52 15.09 28.81
CA ASP A 21 3.61 16.56 28.92
C ASP A 21 5.01 16.95 29.41
N VAL A 22 5.65 17.87 28.71
CA VAL A 22 7.03 18.32 28.95
C VAL A 22 7.03 19.81 29.16
N GLU A 23 7.70 20.26 30.24
CA GLU A 23 7.91 21.66 30.56
C GLU A 23 9.25 22.13 29.97
N PHE A 24 9.22 23.27 29.29
CA PHE A 24 10.39 23.92 28.72
C PHE A 24 10.55 25.36 29.27
N PRO A 25 11.73 25.93 29.19
CA PRO A 25 11.91 27.37 29.47
C PRO A 25 11.03 28.24 28.55
N PRO A 26 10.48 29.38 29.00
CA PRO A 26 9.51 30.19 28.25
C PRO A 26 9.99 30.67 26.89
N ASP A 27 11.29 30.86 26.73
CA ASP A 27 11.96 31.34 25.54
C ASP A 27 12.40 30.22 24.58
N ARG A 28 12.15 28.95 24.93
CA ARG A 28 12.65 27.77 24.21
C ARG A 28 11.60 26.67 24.05
N ILE A 29 10.38 27.05 23.79
CA ILE A 29 9.28 26.11 23.52
C ILE A 29 9.47 25.45 22.15
N PRO A 30 9.56 24.12 22.07
CA PRO A 30 9.71 23.44 20.76
C PRO A 30 8.51 23.66 19.85
N PRO A 31 8.73 23.86 18.54
CA PRO A 31 7.67 23.88 17.56
C PRO A 31 6.88 22.56 17.48
N LEU A 32 5.68 22.61 16.92
CA LEU A 32 4.91 21.41 16.59
C LEU A 32 5.73 20.49 15.68
N TYR A 33 5.56 19.19 15.89
CA TYR A 33 6.24 18.10 15.18
C TYR A 33 7.73 17.93 15.51
N ASN A 34 8.36 18.80 16.31
CA ASN A 34 9.72 18.54 16.74
C ASN A 34 9.83 17.19 17.46
N ALA A 35 10.92 16.50 17.20
CA ALA A 35 11.32 15.30 17.92
C ALA A 35 12.06 15.70 19.19
N LEU A 36 11.61 15.17 20.31
CA LEU A 36 12.25 15.28 21.60
C LEU A 36 12.81 13.92 22.00
N THR A 37 13.92 13.90 22.71
CA THR A 37 14.52 12.66 23.21
C THR A 37 14.61 12.65 24.72
N VAL A 38 14.36 11.50 25.31
CA VAL A 38 14.48 11.26 26.74
C VAL A 38 15.08 9.88 27.00
N GLU A 39 16.03 9.81 27.94
CA GLU A 39 16.59 8.52 28.34
C GLU A 39 15.69 7.88 29.42
N VAL A 40 15.30 6.63 29.14
CA VAL A 40 14.49 5.82 30.04
C VAL A 40 15.35 4.72 30.63
N ASN A 41 15.42 4.67 31.98
CA ASN A 41 16.16 3.65 32.70
C ASN A 41 15.18 2.64 33.30
N LEU A 42 15.27 1.39 32.89
CA LEU A 42 14.48 0.27 33.42
C LEU A 42 15.18 -0.38 34.62
N ALA A 43 15.62 0.42 35.59
CA ALA A 43 16.28 -0.08 36.79
C ALA A 43 15.32 -0.95 37.63
N GLY A 44 15.61 -2.24 37.75
CA GLY A 44 14.91 -3.18 38.63
C GLY A 44 14.33 -4.45 38.04
N GLN A 45 14.50 -4.73 36.77
CA GLN A 45 14.04 -5.97 36.14
C GLN A 45 15.19 -6.92 35.71
N GLY A 46 16.06 -7.29 36.62
CA GLY A 46 17.06 -8.35 36.34
C GLY A 46 18.40 -7.81 35.79
N GLU A 47 19.39 -8.68 35.81
CA GLU A 47 20.80 -8.39 35.49
C GLU A 47 20.98 -7.65 34.15
N GLY A 48 21.36 -6.36 34.22
CA GLY A 48 21.70 -5.47 33.12
C GLY A 48 20.81 -4.22 33.13
N GLU A 49 21.39 -3.06 33.48
CA GLU A 49 20.75 -1.76 33.32
C GLU A 49 20.42 -1.53 31.84
N SER A 50 19.20 -1.85 31.42
CA SER A 50 18.76 -1.52 30.08
C SER A 50 18.20 -0.10 30.06
N SER A 51 19.00 0.85 29.60
CA SER A 51 18.54 2.18 29.22
C SER A 51 18.25 2.23 27.73
N PHE A 52 17.23 2.97 27.33
CA PHE A 52 16.97 3.24 25.93
C PHE A 52 16.54 4.69 25.72
N THR A 53 16.84 5.22 24.55
CA THR A 53 16.38 6.54 24.15
C THR A 53 14.96 6.43 23.60
N MET A 54 14.04 7.21 24.18
CA MET A 54 12.67 7.36 23.71
C MET A 54 12.53 8.65 22.92
N THR A 55 11.89 8.57 21.75
CA THR A 55 11.51 9.74 20.97
C THR A 55 10.07 10.14 21.29
N LEU A 56 9.86 11.43 21.51
CA LEU A 56 8.56 12.06 21.70
C LEU A 56 8.33 13.05 20.57
N GLU A 57 7.13 13.08 19.99
CA GLU A 57 6.77 14.08 19.00
C GLU A 57 5.87 15.14 19.60
N VAL A 58 6.20 16.43 19.43
CA VAL A 58 5.38 17.53 19.90
C VAL A 58 4.07 17.59 19.11
N ALA A 59 2.96 17.40 19.80
CA ALA A 59 1.62 17.35 19.18
C ALA A 59 0.77 18.61 19.47
N GLN A 60 1.01 19.27 20.60
CA GLN A 60 0.19 20.40 21.04
C GLN A 60 0.95 21.30 22.02
N HIS A 61 0.75 22.60 21.92
CA HIS A 61 1.16 23.57 22.94
C HIS A 61 0.00 23.76 23.93
N LEU A 62 0.26 23.57 25.22
CA LEU A 62 -0.77 23.70 26.27
C LEU A 62 -0.82 25.06 26.92
N GLY A 63 0.16 25.94 26.66
CA GLY A 63 0.41 27.15 27.47
C GLY A 63 1.21 26.82 28.70
N ASP A 64 1.51 27.85 29.51
CA ASP A 64 2.28 27.72 30.76
C ASP A 64 3.61 26.94 30.63
N ASN A 65 4.29 27.13 29.52
CA ASN A 65 5.56 26.46 29.16
C ASN A 65 5.45 24.92 28.95
N LEU A 66 4.25 24.39 28.82
CA LEU A 66 4.00 22.98 28.62
C LEU A 66 3.74 22.66 27.14
N VAL A 67 4.38 21.61 26.68
CA VAL A 67 4.05 20.96 25.39
C VAL A 67 3.55 19.56 25.64
N ARG A 68 2.52 19.16 24.92
CA ARG A 68 2.02 17.80 24.90
C ARG A 68 2.64 17.03 23.78
N THR A 69 3.17 15.86 24.09
CA THR A 69 3.87 14.99 23.15
C THR A 69 3.25 13.61 23.08
N ILE A 70 3.49 12.94 21.97
CA ILE A 70 3.14 11.53 21.76
C ILE A 70 4.42 10.71 21.76
N ALA A 71 4.47 9.68 22.60
CA ALA A 71 5.59 8.76 22.67
C ALA A 71 5.56 7.76 21.51
N LEU A 72 6.72 7.46 20.95
CA LEU A 72 6.90 6.47 19.89
C LEU A 72 7.31 5.09 20.42
N LYS A 73 7.48 4.95 21.71
CA LYS A 73 7.71 3.69 22.42
C LYS A 73 6.84 3.64 23.68
N PRO A 74 6.64 2.46 24.28
CA PRO A 74 5.96 2.37 25.57
C PRO A 74 6.61 3.26 26.61
N THR A 75 5.79 3.95 27.41
CA THR A 75 6.26 4.92 28.42
C THR A 75 6.60 4.31 29.77
N ASP A 76 6.58 2.97 29.86
CA ASP A 76 6.96 2.26 31.07
C ASP A 76 8.40 2.64 31.49
N GLY A 77 8.56 2.95 32.76
CA GLY A 77 9.84 3.39 33.31
C GLY A 77 10.14 4.87 33.14
N LEU A 78 9.34 5.64 32.40
CA LEU A 78 9.49 7.09 32.31
C LEU A 78 8.97 7.78 33.58
N VAL A 79 9.83 8.58 34.19
CA VAL A 79 9.52 9.25 35.48
C VAL A 79 9.36 10.76 35.30
N ARG A 80 8.51 11.34 36.13
CA ARG A 80 8.39 12.79 36.24
C ARG A 80 9.72 13.43 36.60
N GLY A 81 10.04 14.54 35.94
CA GLY A 81 11.29 15.26 36.17
C GLY A 81 12.47 14.78 35.35
N ALA A 82 12.31 13.68 34.57
CA ALA A 82 13.34 13.22 33.66
C ALA A 82 13.72 14.32 32.64
N PRO A 83 15.02 14.55 32.39
CA PRO A 83 15.44 15.56 31.41
C PRO A 83 15.05 15.14 29.98
N VAL A 84 14.54 16.11 29.22
CA VAL A 84 14.11 15.94 27.84
C VAL A 84 14.87 16.92 26.96
N THR A 85 15.44 16.45 25.89
CA THR A 85 16.20 17.24 24.92
C THR A 85 15.39 17.49 23.65
N ASP A 86 15.27 18.78 23.26
CA ASP A 86 14.72 19.13 21.95
C ASP A 86 15.81 18.93 20.88
N THR A 87 15.55 18.08 19.90
CA THR A 87 16.48 17.84 18.79
C THR A 87 16.56 19.03 17.82
N GLY A 88 15.65 19.99 17.93
CA GLY A 88 15.57 21.16 17.04
C GLY A 88 14.97 20.90 15.66
N ALA A 89 14.51 19.68 15.41
CA ALA A 89 13.94 19.27 14.12
C ALA A 89 12.85 18.19 14.31
N PRO A 90 11.96 18.01 13.31
CA PRO A 90 11.04 16.88 13.26
C PRO A 90 11.78 15.52 13.19
N ILE A 91 11.04 14.44 13.40
CA ILE A 91 11.54 13.09 13.17
C ILE A 91 12.12 13.02 11.76
N SER A 92 13.36 12.56 11.63
CA SER A 92 14.02 12.33 10.36
C SER A 92 14.39 10.86 10.18
N VAL A 93 14.47 10.41 8.94
CA VAL A 93 14.76 9.03 8.59
C VAL A 93 15.84 8.96 7.52
N PRO A 94 16.64 7.88 7.48
CA PRO A 94 17.62 7.68 6.43
C PRO A 94 16.97 7.63 5.05
N VAL A 95 17.66 8.15 4.06
CA VAL A 95 17.21 8.13 2.66
C VAL A 95 18.38 7.77 1.73
N GLY A 96 18.05 7.32 0.54
CA GLY A 96 19.02 6.98 -0.50
C GLY A 96 19.23 5.48 -0.69
N ASP A 97 20.22 5.10 -1.50
CA ASP A 97 20.48 3.70 -1.82
C ASP A 97 20.85 2.84 -0.61
N VAL A 98 21.35 3.48 0.45
CA VAL A 98 21.69 2.80 1.70
C VAL A 98 20.50 2.14 2.39
N THR A 99 19.27 2.59 2.10
CA THR A 99 18.04 2.05 2.70
C THR A 99 17.58 0.75 2.04
N LYS A 100 17.99 0.50 0.81
CA LYS A 100 17.58 -0.69 0.04
C LYS A 100 18.05 -1.98 0.73
N GLY A 101 17.17 -2.97 0.80
CA GLY A 101 17.44 -4.25 1.45
C GLY A 101 17.49 -4.19 2.98
N HIS A 102 16.92 -3.15 3.56
CA HIS A 102 16.86 -2.98 5.00
C HIS A 102 15.45 -2.76 5.51
N VAL A 103 15.27 -3.08 6.79
CA VAL A 103 14.03 -2.92 7.53
C VAL A 103 14.21 -1.84 8.59
N PHE A 104 13.30 -0.89 8.64
CA PHE A 104 13.38 0.27 9.55
C PHE A 104 12.17 0.37 10.46
N ASN A 105 12.36 0.98 11.62
CA ASN A 105 11.29 1.44 12.47
C ASN A 105 10.88 2.90 12.11
N VAL A 106 9.97 3.49 12.88
CA VAL A 106 9.44 4.83 12.62
C VAL A 106 10.49 5.94 12.73
N THR A 107 11.51 5.78 13.52
CA THR A 107 12.62 6.72 13.69
C THR A 107 13.78 6.49 12.72
N GLY A 108 13.65 5.47 11.87
CA GLY A 108 14.66 5.12 10.89
C GLY A 108 15.83 4.31 11.44
N ASP A 109 15.64 3.65 12.59
CA ASP A 109 16.63 2.69 13.08
C ASP A 109 16.49 1.39 12.31
N VAL A 110 17.61 0.80 11.91
CA VAL A 110 17.66 -0.44 11.14
C VAL A 110 17.40 -1.63 12.04
N LEU A 111 16.48 -2.51 11.63
CA LEU A 111 16.06 -3.66 12.44
C LEU A 111 16.71 -4.99 12.03
N ASN A 112 17.33 -5.08 10.86
CA ASN A 112 17.84 -6.31 10.28
C ASN A 112 19.38 -6.31 10.07
N LEU A 113 20.12 -5.56 10.86
CA LEU A 113 21.58 -5.62 10.86
C LEU A 113 22.09 -6.80 11.68
N GLU A 114 23.18 -7.42 11.22
CA GLU A 114 23.91 -8.39 11.99
C GLU A 114 24.68 -7.75 13.15
N GLU A 115 25.02 -8.53 14.16
CA GLU A 115 25.74 -8.03 15.34
C GLU A 115 27.12 -7.46 14.94
N GLY A 116 27.31 -6.17 15.22
CA GLY A 116 28.54 -5.44 14.87
C GLY A 116 28.53 -4.75 13.52
N GLU A 117 27.46 -4.90 12.75
CA GLU A 117 27.27 -4.21 11.48
C GLU A 117 26.67 -2.81 11.70
N THR A 118 27.12 -1.84 10.93
CA THR A 118 26.59 -0.47 10.96
C THR A 118 26.27 0.03 9.57
N LEU A 119 25.11 0.64 9.42
CA LEU A 119 24.70 1.26 8.17
C LEU A 119 25.32 2.65 8.03
N GLN A 120 25.99 2.93 6.91
CA GLN A 120 26.59 4.23 6.62
C GLN A 120 25.54 5.20 6.07
N ILE A 121 24.84 5.88 6.97
CA ILE A 121 23.81 6.84 6.63
C ILE A 121 24.48 8.18 6.28
N THR A 122 24.28 8.66 5.06
CA THR A 122 24.85 9.92 4.57
C THR A 122 23.86 11.07 4.64
N GLU A 123 22.57 10.79 4.53
CA GLU A 123 21.51 11.80 4.48
C GLU A 123 20.25 11.32 5.21
N ARG A 124 19.59 12.25 5.88
CA ARG A 124 18.30 12.02 6.53
C ARG A 124 17.32 13.12 6.15
N TRP A 125 16.08 12.75 5.93
CA TRP A 125 15.00 13.68 5.64
C TRP A 125 13.91 13.66 6.70
N PRO A 126 13.29 14.82 7.00
CA PRO A 126 12.16 14.88 7.92
C PRO A 126 10.94 14.18 7.33
N ILE A 127 10.19 13.47 8.17
CA ILE A 127 8.97 12.78 7.73
C ILE A 127 7.79 13.72 7.46
N HIS A 128 7.78 14.90 8.09
CA HIS A 128 6.78 15.95 7.84
C HIS A 128 7.27 16.85 6.70
N ARG A 129 6.75 16.61 5.52
CA ARG A 129 7.10 17.34 4.30
C ARG A 129 5.85 17.86 3.62
N GLN A 130 6.00 18.95 2.89
CA GLN A 130 4.92 19.47 2.06
C GLN A 130 4.78 18.62 0.78
N PRO A 131 3.56 18.48 0.26
CA PRO A 131 3.37 17.88 -1.06
C PRO A 131 4.08 18.72 -2.14
N PRO A 132 4.35 18.12 -3.32
CA PRO A 132 4.89 18.88 -4.46
C PRO A 132 4.03 20.09 -4.79
N ALA A 133 4.65 21.21 -5.17
CA ALA A 133 3.94 22.40 -5.58
C ALA A 133 3.12 22.15 -6.86
N PHE A 134 2.03 22.87 -7.00
CA PHE A 134 1.07 22.66 -8.11
C PHE A 134 1.73 22.74 -9.50
N ASP A 135 2.73 23.61 -9.67
CA ASP A 135 3.47 23.77 -10.91
C ASP A 135 4.48 22.64 -11.20
N GLN A 136 4.76 21.80 -10.21
CA GLN A 136 5.64 20.63 -10.34
C GLN A 136 4.87 19.35 -10.70
N LEU A 137 3.54 19.38 -10.58
CA LEU A 137 2.71 18.21 -10.88
C LEU A 137 2.66 17.91 -12.37
N GLU A 138 2.59 16.63 -12.70
CA GLU A 138 2.44 16.19 -14.09
C GLU A 138 1.05 16.53 -14.63
N ALA A 139 1.02 17.23 -15.77
CA ALA A 139 -0.21 17.65 -16.42
C ALA A 139 -0.96 16.51 -17.14
N ARG A 140 -0.27 15.41 -17.45
CA ARG A 140 -0.83 14.28 -18.20
C ARG A 140 -0.94 13.04 -17.34
N THR A 141 -2.13 12.48 -17.31
CA THR A 141 -2.37 11.17 -16.72
C THR A 141 -1.77 10.08 -17.61
N LYS A 142 -0.93 9.23 -17.05
CA LYS A 142 -0.35 8.07 -17.72
C LYS A 142 -0.83 6.80 -17.06
N MET A 143 -1.06 5.77 -17.87
CA MET A 143 -1.35 4.43 -17.37
C MET A 143 -0.07 3.76 -16.86
N PHE A 144 -0.18 3.09 -15.73
CA PHE A 144 0.85 2.20 -15.19
C PHE A 144 0.57 0.77 -15.66
N GLU A 145 1.32 0.28 -16.63
CA GLU A 145 1.17 -1.09 -17.13
C GLU A 145 1.77 -2.10 -16.15
N THR A 146 0.94 -3.03 -15.68
CA THR A 146 1.35 -4.08 -14.73
C THR A 146 1.78 -5.37 -15.44
N GLY A 147 1.41 -5.55 -16.68
CA GLY A 147 1.55 -6.83 -17.39
C GLY A 147 0.57 -7.91 -16.93
N ILE A 148 -0.38 -7.56 -16.06
CA ILE A 148 -1.45 -8.43 -15.58
C ILE A 148 -2.72 -8.10 -16.33
N LYS A 149 -3.23 -9.04 -17.12
CA LYS A 149 -4.35 -8.82 -18.05
C LYS A 149 -5.59 -8.20 -17.41
N VAL A 150 -6.04 -8.76 -16.31
CA VAL A 150 -7.27 -8.30 -15.64
C VAL A 150 -7.15 -6.86 -15.15
N ILE A 151 -6.00 -6.49 -14.63
CA ILE A 151 -5.75 -5.13 -14.14
C ILE A 151 -5.63 -4.17 -15.31
N ASP A 152 -4.76 -4.45 -16.26
CA ASP A 152 -4.46 -3.53 -17.35
C ASP A 152 -5.66 -3.28 -18.28
N LEU A 153 -6.48 -4.29 -18.53
CA LEU A 153 -7.66 -4.15 -19.39
C LEU A 153 -8.84 -3.48 -18.67
N LEU A 154 -9.21 -4.00 -17.49
CA LEU A 154 -10.51 -3.73 -16.88
C LEU A 154 -10.44 -2.70 -15.74
N THR A 155 -9.31 -2.61 -15.07
CA THR A 155 -9.09 -1.70 -13.94
C THR A 155 -7.68 -1.07 -13.98
N PRO A 156 -7.33 -0.38 -15.08
CA PRO A 156 -5.97 0.11 -15.28
C PRO A 156 -5.52 1.06 -14.18
N TYR A 157 -4.25 0.94 -13.77
CA TYR A 157 -3.64 1.78 -12.76
C TYR A 157 -3.11 3.08 -13.35
N VAL A 158 -3.09 4.11 -12.52
CA VAL A 158 -2.54 5.43 -12.87
C VAL A 158 -1.12 5.53 -12.37
N GLN A 159 -0.18 5.90 -13.20
CA GLN A 159 1.17 6.25 -12.78
C GLN A 159 1.13 7.50 -11.90
N GLY A 160 1.69 7.38 -10.69
CA GLY A 160 1.57 8.43 -9.67
C GLY A 160 0.20 8.48 -8.99
N GLY A 161 -0.65 7.48 -9.23
CA GLY A 161 -1.96 7.35 -8.64
C GLY A 161 -1.99 6.54 -7.35
N LYS A 162 -3.15 6.52 -6.72
CA LYS A 162 -3.44 5.80 -5.49
C LYS A 162 -4.46 4.71 -5.77
N ILE A 163 -4.06 3.48 -5.54
CA ILE A 163 -4.88 2.29 -5.79
C ILE A 163 -5.26 1.67 -4.47
N GLY A 164 -6.56 1.53 -4.23
CA GLY A 164 -7.08 0.78 -3.09
C GLY A 164 -7.15 -0.70 -3.39
N LEU A 165 -6.57 -1.52 -2.52
CA LEU A 165 -6.61 -2.97 -2.58
C LEU A 165 -7.53 -3.51 -1.49
N PHE A 166 -8.63 -4.12 -1.91
CA PHE A 166 -9.64 -4.70 -1.03
C PHE A 166 -9.62 -6.22 -1.11
N GLY A 167 -9.98 -6.88 -0.05
CA GLY A 167 -10.13 -8.32 -0.03
C GLY A 167 -10.07 -8.88 1.37
N GLY A 168 -10.80 -9.97 1.58
CA GLY A 168 -10.77 -10.72 2.82
C GLY A 168 -9.47 -11.49 3.00
N ALA A 169 -9.35 -12.22 4.10
CA ALA A 169 -8.21 -13.10 4.32
C ALA A 169 -8.17 -14.25 3.30
N GLY A 170 -6.99 -14.62 2.85
CA GLY A 170 -6.76 -15.80 2.02
C GLY A 170 -7.14 -15.66 0.54
N VAL A 171 -7.32 -14.44 0.03
CA VAL A 171 -7.64 -14.20 -1.40
C VAL A 171 -6.42 -13.84 -2.26
N GLY A 172 -5.22 -13.88 -1.69
CA GLY A 172 -3.97 -13.60 -2.42
C GLY A 172 -3.53 -12.14 -2.42
N LYS A 173 -3.98 -11.33 -1.46
CA LYS A 173 -3.58 -9.91 -1.33
C LYS A 173 -2.06 -9.76 -1.23
N THR A 174 -1.42 -10.47 -0.32
CA THR A 174 0.04 -10.44 -0.13
C THR A 174 0.78 -10.93 -1.38
N VAL A 175 0.29 -11.99 -1.99
CA VAL A 175 0.87 -12.53 -3.24
C VAL A 175 0.81 -11.49 -4.37
N LEU A 176 -0.30 -10.76 -4.49
CA LEU A 176 -0.41 -9.69 -5.49
C LEU A 176 0.56 -8.54 -5.21
N ILE A 177 0.75 -8.15 -3.95
CA ILE A 177 1.72 -7.12 -3.56
C ILE A 177 3.14 -7.56 -3.94
N GLN A 178 3.54 -8.77 -3.58
CA GLN A 178 4.85 -9.33 -3.93
C GLN A 178 5.04 -9.43 -5.44
N GLU A 179 4.02 -9.86 -6.16
CA GLU A 179 4.02 -9.92 -7.62
C GLU A 179 4.28 -8.54 -8.23
N MET A 180 3.62 -7.51 -7.72
CA MET A 180 3.83 -6.14 -8.18
C MET A 180 5.26 -5.65 -7.89
N ILE A 181 5.80 -5.95 -6.73
CA ILE A 181 7.19 -5.61 -6.38
C ILE A 181 8.17 -6.26 -7.37
N GLN A 182 7.97 -7.53 -7.65
CA GLN A 182 8.82 -8.27 -8.58
C GLN A 182 8.73 -7.72 -10.00
N ARG A 183 7.53 -7.41 -10.49
CA ARG A 183 7.32 -6.81 -11.82
C ARG A 183 7.97 -5.45 -11.95
N VAL A 184 7.85 -4.59 -10.95
CA VAL A 184 8.51 -3.27 -10.93
C VAL A 184 10.03 -3.42 -10.93
N ALA A 185 10.57 -4.35 -10.16
CA ALA A 185 12.02 -4.61 -10.12
C ALA A 185 12.57 -5.15 -11.43
N GLN A 186 11.83 -6.01 -12.12
CA GLN A 186 12.25 -6.64 -13.38
C GLN A 186 11.99 -5.77 -14.61
N ASP A 187 10.78 -5.22 -14.73
CA ASP A 187 10.29 -4.60 -15.96
C ASP A 187 10.56 -3.09 -16.01
N HIS A 188 10.58 -2.43 -14.87
CA HIS A 188 10.70 -0.97 -14.77
C HIS A 188 12.02 -0.49 -14.17
N GLY A 189 12.85 -1.40 -13.62
CA GLY A 189 14.09 -1.05 -12.93
C GLY A 189 13.87 -0.13 -11.73
N GLY A 190 12.66 -0.08 -11.21
CA GLY A 190 12.23 0.83 -10.15
C GLY A 190 12.52 0.29 -8.76
N VAL A 191 12.24 1.14 -7.78
CA VAL A 191 12.36 0.85 -6.35
C VAL A 191 10.98 0.67 -5.76
N SER A 192 10.85 -0.23 -4.81
CA SER A 192 9.64 -0.41 -4.02
C SER A 192 9.89 -0.06 -2.56
N VAL A 193 8.90 0.55 -1.93
CA VAL A 193 8.88 0.81 -0.50
C VAL A 193 7.62 0.18 0.08
N PHE A 194 7.78 -0.61 1.13
CA PHE A 194 6.66 -1.24 1.83
C PHE A 194 6.54 -0.69 3.23
N ALA A 195 5.38 -0.12 3.56
CA ALA A 195 5.05 0.38 4.89
C ALA A 195 4.00 -0.51 5.54
N GLY A 196 4.42 -1.30 6.52
CA GLY A 196 3.54 -2.11 7.36
C GLY A 196 2.99 -1.28 8.51
N VAL A 197 1.71 -0.94 8.46
CA VAL A 197 1.02 -0.09 9.43
C VAL A 197 0.10 -0.92 10.31
N GLY A 198 0.48 -1.14 11.56
CA GLY A 198 -0.33 -1.88 12.53
C GLY A 198 -0.54 -3.34 12.17
N GLU A 199 0.36 -3.95 11.42
CA GLU A 199 0.31 -5.35 11.03
C GLU A 199 0.94 -6.26 12.09
N ARG A 200 0.68 -7.55 11.98
CA ARG A 200 1.26 -8.54 12.88
C ARG A 200 2.73 -8.75 12.60
N THR A 201 3.54 -8.85 13.65
CA THR A 201 4.99 -9.10 13.54
C THR A 201 5.31 -10.33 12.71
N ARG A 202 4.53 -11.41 12.85
CA ARG A 202 4.72 -12.62 12.07
C ARG A 202 4.55 -12.39 10.56
N GLU A 203 3.51 -11.66 10.17
CA GLU A 203 3.23 -11.39 8.75
C GLU A 203 4.35 -10.54 8.12
N GLY A 204 4.90 -9.58 8.88
CA GLY A 204 6.05 -8.81 8.45
C GLY A 204 7.31 -9.66 8.27
N ASN A 205 7.58 -10.58 9.18
CA ASN A 205 8.71 -11.49 9.09
C ASN A 205 8.57 -12.49 7.93
N ASP A 206 7.37 -13.04 7.73
CA ASP A 206 7.08 -13.93 6.62
C ASP A 206 7.30 -13.19 5.27
N LEU A 207 6.84 -11.94 5.16
CA LEU A 207 7.04 -11.10 3.97
C LEU A 207 8.53 -10.89 3.65
N ILE A 208 9.37 -10.62 4.65
CA ILE A 208 10.81 -10.46 4.45
C ILE A 208 11.41 -11.73 3.85
N GLY A 209 11.12 -12.89 4.45
CA GLY A 209 11.61 -14.18 3.96
C GLY A 209 11.17 -14.48 2.52
N GLU A 210 9.92 -14.21 2.20
CA GLU A 210 9.39 -14.40 0.85
C GLU A 210 10.03 -13.45 -0.18
N MET A 211 10.33 -12.20 0.20
CA MET A 211 11.03 -11.25 -0.66
C MET A 211 12.51 -11.63 -0.89
N GLU A 212 13.18 -12.15 0.13
CA GLU A 212 14.55 -12.68 0.01
C GLU A 212 14.57 -13.87 -0.94
N GLU A 213 13.63 -14.80 -0.78
CA GLU A 213 13.50 -15.96 -1.66
C GLU A 213 13.18 -15.58 -3.11
N ALA A 214 12.40 -14.52 -3.32
CA ALA A 214 12.08 -14.00 -4.65
C ALA A 214 13.23 -13.21 -5.27
N GLY A 215 14.25 -12.85 -4.50
CA GLY A 215 15.40 -12.06 -4.98
C GLY A 215 15.07 -10.60 -5.26
N VAL A 216 14.07 -10.04 -4.58
CA VAL A 216 13.64 -8.63 -4.74
C VAL A 216 13.90 -7.78 -3.49
N PHE A 217 14.35 -8.39 -2.42
CA PHE A 217 14.57 -7.71 -1.15
C PHE A 217 15.61 -6.59 -1.25
N ASP A 218 16.68 -6.80 -1.99
CA ASP A 218 17.76 -5.84 -2.22
C ASP A 218 17.37 -4.57 -3.00
N LYS A 219 16.16 -4.55 -3.58
CA LYS A 219 15.58 -3.41 -4.29
C LYS A 219 14.38 -2.79 -3.56
N THR A 220 14.16 -3.17 -2.32
CA THR A 220 12.99 -2.80 -1.55
C THR A 220 13.39 -2.23 -0.19
N ASP A 221 12.76 -1.14 0.20
CA ASP A 221 12.81 -0.61 1.56
C ASP A 221 11.60 -1.08 2.32
N LEU A 222 11.79 -1.57 3.55
CA LEU A 222 10.68 -1.96 4.42
C LEU A 222 10.69 -1.10 5.68
N VAL A 223 9.50 -0.62 6.05
CA VAL A 223 9.29 0.09 7.32
C VAL A 223 8.10 -0.53 8.04
N PHE A 224 8.27 -0.84 9.31
CA PHE A 224 7.22 -1.48 10.11
C PHE A 224 6.90 -0.69 11.38
N GLY A 225 5.62 -0.40 11.58
CA GLY A 225 5.01 0.01 12.83
C GLY A 225 3.99 -1.03 13.23
N GLN A 226 4.38 -1.91 14.14
CA GLN A 226 3.68 -3.15 14.45
C GLN A 226 2.39 -2.92 15.26
N MET A 227 1.53 -3.93 15.32
CA MET A 227 0.24 -3.85 16.01
C MET A 227 0.36 -3.59 17.52
N ASP A 228 1.42 -4.05 18.15
CA ASP A 228 1.72 -3.90 19.58
C ASP A 228 2.44 -2.58 19.93
N GLU A 229 2.88 -1.83 18.93
CA GLU A 229 3.52 -0.54 19.15
C GLU A 229 2.52 0.57 19.46
N PRO A 230 2.97 1.65 20.16
CA PRO A 230 2.10 2.78 20.52
C PRO A 230 1.42 3.44 19.31
N PRO A 231 0.28 4.10 19.50
CA PRO A 231 -0.46 4.75 18.42
C PRO A 231 0.35 5.81 17.67
N GLY A 232 1.29 6.49 18.33
CA GLY A 232 2.19 7.46 17.69
C GLY A 232 3.04 6.81 16.59
N THR A 233 3.60 5.64 16.85
CA THR A 233 4.37 4.86 15.88
C THR A 233 3.52 4.43 14.70
N ARG A 234 2.36 3.85 14.94
CA ARG A 234 1.43 3.41 13.89
C ARG A 234 0.90 4.58 13.05
N LEU A 235 0.78 5.77 13.63
CA LEU A 235 0.37 6.98 12.92
C LEU A 235 1.47 7.55 12.02
N ARG A 236 2.75 7.37 12.37
CA ARG A 236 3.88 8.00 11.66
C ARG A 236 4.63 7.07 10.71
N ILE A 237 4.49 5.77 10.85
CA ILE A 237 5.27 4.81 10.04
C ILE A 237 5.03 4.94 8.54
N ALA A 238 3.80 5.23 8.12
CA ALA A 238 3.49 5.46 6.71
C ALA A 238 4.23 6.69 6.15
N LEU A 239 4.39 7.74 6.95
CA LEU A 239 5.17 8.92 6.59
C LEU A 239 6.67 8.60 6.47
N THR A 240 7.19 7.71 7.28
CA THR A 240 8.57 7.22 7.18
C THR A 240 8.81 6.56 5.82
N GLY A 241 7.97 5.61 5.44
CA GLY A 241 8.05 4.96 4.14
C GLY A 241 7.88 5.92 2.97
N LEU A 242 6.91 6.83 3.05
CA LEU A 242 6.67 7.84 2.04
C LEU A 242 7.86 8.78 1.85
N THR A 243 8.53 9.17 2.93
CA THR A 243 9.74 10.01 2.86
C THR A 243 10.88 9.32 2.14
N MET A 244 11.09 8.03 2.38
CA MET A 244 12.08 7.24 1.63
C MET A 244 11.71 7.17 0.15
N ALA A 245 10.44 6.97 -0.17
CA ALA A 245 9.95 6.96 -1.56
C ALA A 245 10.14 8.31 -2.26
N GLU A 246 9.89 9.41 -1.57
CA GLU A 246 10.07 10.75 -2.11
C GLU A 246 11.52 11.05 -2.49
N TYR A 247 12.49 10.55 -1.74
CA TYR A 247 13.91 10.72 -2.09
C TYR A 247 14.24 10.03 -3.42
N PHE A 248 13.78 8.82 -3.63
CA PHE A 248 13.99 8.11 -4.89
C PHE A 248 13.33 8.83 -6.08
N ARG A 249 12.13 9.37 -5.88
CA ARG A 249 11.44 10.16 -6.91
C ARG A 249 12.14 11.49 -7.21
N ASP A 250 12.43 12.27 -6.18
CA ASP A 250 12.82 13.67 -6.31
C ASP A 250 14.33 13.87 -6.56
N VAL A 251 15.17 13.01 -5.98
CA VAL A 251 16.63 13.12 -6.06
C VAL A 251 17.23 12.12 -7.03
N GLN A 252 16.80 10.88 -6.97
CA GLN A 252 17.33 9.82 -7.84
C GLN A 252 16.59 9.69 -9.17
N HIS A 253 15.50 10.43 -9.35
CA HIS A 253 14.70 10.42 -10.58
C HIS A 253 14.26 9.01 -10.99
N GLN A 254 13.69 8.30 -10.06
CA GLN A 254 13.15 6.95 -10.24
C GLN A 254 11.65 6.91 -10.01
N ASP A 255 10.98 6.04 -10.74
CA ASP A 255 9.60 5.70 -10.45
C ASP A 255 9.57 4.72 -9.27
N VAL A 256 8.71 5.01 -8.30
CA VAL A 256 8.62 4.29 -7.03
C VAL A 256 7.25 3.66 -6.89
N LEU A 257 7.22 2.44 -6.38
CA LEU A 257 6.01 1.78 -5.95
C LEU A 257 5.97 1.77 -4.42
N LEU A 258 4.93 2.38 -3.85
CA LEU A 258 4.72 2.48 -2.40
C LEU A 258 3.54 1.61 -1.99
N PHE A 259 3.79 0.63 -1.15
CA PHE A 259 2.76 -0.19 -0.54
C PHE A 259 2.49 0.27 0.89
N ILE A 260 1.22 0.40 1.24
CA ILE A 260 0.77 0.70 2.60
C ILE A 260 -0.19 -0.39 3.03
N ASP A 261 0.20 -1.19 3.97
CA ASP A 261 -0.64 -2.25 4.55
C ASP A 261 -0.68 -2.11 6.07
N ASN A 262 -1.70 -1.58 6.65
CA ASN A 262 -3.03 -1.26 6.14
C ASN A 262 -3.35 0.22 6.40
N ILE A 263 -3.88 0.94 5.44
CA ILE A 263 -4.20 2.38 5.59
C ILE A 263 -5.27 2.64 6.66
N PHE A 264 -6.17 1.69 6.89
CA PHE A 264 -7.15 1.80 7.97
C PHE A 264 -6.49 1.91 9.35
N ARG A 265 -5.37 1.21 9.57
CA ARG A 265 -4.62 1.27 10.83
C ARG A 265 -3.99 2.62 11.08
N PHE A 266 -3.58 3.33 10.02
CA PHE A 266 -3.17 4.73 10.11
C PHE A 266 -4.30 5.61 10.65
N THR A 267 -5.50 5.48 10.13
CA THR A 267 -6.69 6.22 10.58
C THR A 267 -7.05 5.87 12.02
N GLN A 268 -7.02 4.58 12.37
CA GLN A 268 -7.29 4.11 13.72
C GLN A 268 -6.29 4.67 14.74
N ALA A 269 -5.01 4.66 14.41
CA ALA A 269 -3.97 5.26 15.26
C ALA A 269 -4.19 6.77 15.46
N GLY A 270 -4.59 7.49 14.41
CA GLY A 270 -4.97 8.89 14.49
C GLY A 270 -6.16 9.13 15.43
N SER A 271 -7.16 8.27 15.43
CA SER A 271 -8.29 8.31 16.35
C SER A 271 -7.86 8.10 17.80
N GLU A 272 -6.99 7.13 18.07
CA GLU A 272 -6.44 6.88 19.40
C GLU A 272 -5.64 8.08 19.91
N VAL A 273 -4.75 8.64 19.07
CA VAL A 273 -3.96 9.84 19.40
C VAL A 273 -4.87 11.04 19.69
N SER A 274 -5.88 11.28 18.86
CA SER A 274 -6.82 12.39 19.03
C SER A 274 -7.56 12.31 20.36
N THR A 275 -8.02 11.11 20.74
CA THR A 275 -8.68 10.88 22.03
C THR A 275 -7.74 11.15 23.19
N LEU A 276 -6.50 10.67 23.12
CA LEU A 276 -5.46 10.90 24.15
C LEU A 276 -5.07 12.37 24.28
N LEU A 277 -5.12 13.12 23.18
CA LEU A 277 -4.90 14.58 23.19
C LEU A 277 -6.10 15.37 23.76
N GLY A 278 -7.20 14.70 24.07
CA GLY A 278 -8.41 15.32 24.60
C GLY A 278 -9.23 16.10 23.57
N ARG A 279 -9.07 15.79 22.29
CA ARG A 279 -9.90 16.36 21.22
C ARG A 279 -11.29 15.75 21.26
N MET A 280 -12.30 16.57 21.01
CA MET A 280 -13.68 16.10 20.95
C MET A 280 -13.85 15.22 19.69
N PRO A 281 -14.32 13.96 19.81
CA PRO A 281 -14.51 13.10 18.67
C PRO A 281 -15.62 13.62 17.73
N SER A 282 -15.45 13.34 16.46
CA SER A 282 -16.48 13.56 15.44
C SER A 282 -17.53 12.43 15.45
N ALA A 283 -18.41 12.40 14.46
CA ALA A 283 -19.35 11.31 14.28
C ALA A 283 -18.66 9.94 14.28
N VAL A 284 -19.29 8.94 14.90
CA VAL A 284 -18.80 7.55 14.99
C VAL A 284 -17.48 7.40 15.76
N GLY A 285 -17.04 8.44 16.47
CA GLY A 285 -15.86 8.36 17.34
C GLY A 285 -14.51 8.63 16.66
N TYR A 286 -14.49 8.99 15.38
CA TYR A 286 -13.26 9.36 14.69
C TYR A 286 -12.75 10.75 15.08
N GLN A 287 -11.47 11.00 14.80
CA GLN A 287 -10.83 12.30 15.01
C GLN A 287 -11.48 13.39 14.13
N PRO A 288 -11.59 14.64 14.65
CA PRO A 288 -12.18 15.74 13.90
C PRO A 288 -11.34 16.17 12.69
N ASN A 289 -10.05 15.87 12.71
CA ASN A 289 -9.08 16.18 11.65
C ASN A 289 -8.76 14.99 10.73
N LEU A 290 -9.65 14.00 10.64
CA LEU A 290 -9.44 12.79 9.84
C LEU A 290 -9.09 13.11 8.37
N ALA A 291 -9.86 13.98 7.74
CA ALA A 291 -9.64 14.35 6.35
C ALA A 291 -8.31 15.10 6.14
N ASP A 292 -7.92 15.93 7.09
CA ASP A 292 -6.65 16.66 7.04
C ASP A 292 -5.45 15.72 7.19
N GLU A 293 -5.48 14.81 8.17
CA GLU A 293 -4.42 13.80 8.34
C GLU A 293 -4.27 12.90 7.11
N MET A 294 -5.39 12.44 6.55
CA MET A 294 -5.40 11.63 5.33
C MET A 294 -4.87 12.43 4.14
N GLY A 295 -5.29 13.69 4.00
CA GLY A 295 -4.82 14.59 2.95
C GLY A 295 -3.31 14.84 3.01
N GLN A 296 -2.76 15.08 4.19
CA GLN A 296 -1.31 15.28 4.39
C GLN A 296 -0.49 14.07 3.93
N LEU A 297 -0.99 12.86 4.10
CA LEU A 297 -0.35 11.65 3.59
C LEU A 297 -0.55 11.50 2.08
N GLN A 298 -1.80 11.57 1.61
CA GLN A 298 -2.18 11.19 0.25
C GLN A 298 -1.70 12.19 -0.81
N GLU A 299 -1.68 13.49 -0.52
CA GLU A 299 -1.31 14.53 -1.49
C GLU A 299 0.20 14.51 -1.83
N ARG A 300 1.02 13.89 -1.01
CA ARG A 300 2.45 13.67 -1.29
C ARG A 300 2.69 12.54 -2.29
N ILE A 301 1.72 11.64 -2.44
CA ILE A 301 1.77 10.48 -3.34
C ILE A 301 1.29 10.91 -4.71
N THR A 302 2.22 11.28 -5.57
CA THR A 302 1.90 11.82 -6.90
C THR A 302 3.09 11.75 -7.84
N SER A 303 2.86 12.07 -9.12
CA SER A 303 3.92 12.30 -10.10
C SER A 303 4.41 13.75 -10.03
N ALA A 304 5.70 13.92 -9.93
CA ALA A 304 6.35 15.23 -9.90
C ALA A 304 7.71 15.18 -10.60
N GLY A 305 8.05 16.23 -11.37
CA GLY A 305 9.35 16.32 -12.02
C GLY A 305 9.67 15.21 -13.04
N GLY A 306 8.67 14.60 -13.63
CA GLY A 306 8.82 13.51 -14.61
C GLY A 306 8.89 12.12 -14.03
N HIS A 307 8.82 11.98 -12.70
CA HIS A 307 8.87 10.71 -11.98
C HIS A 307 7.72 10.57 -11.00
N SER A 308 7.39 9.33 -10.63
CA SER A 308 6.16 9.04 -9.90
C SER A 308 6.39 8.23 -8.62
N ILE A 309 5.50 8.44 -7.66
CA ILE A 309 5.19 7.47 -6.62
C ILE A 309 3.79 6.95 -6.91
N THR A 310 3.69 5.68 -7.25
CA THR A 310 2.42 4.97 -7.41
C THR A 310 2.17 4.15 -6.16
N SER A 311 1.00 4.25 -5.56
CA SER A 311 0.73 3.60 -4.29
C SER A 311 -0.37 2.55 -4.40
N LEU A 312 -0.10 1.37 -3.83
CA LEU A 312 -1.11 0.36 -3.52
C LEU A 312 -1.35 0.36 -2.02
N GLN A 313 -2.58 0.63 -1.64
CA GLN A 313 -2.99 0.75 -0.25
C GLN A 313 -4.00 -0.32 0.08
N ALA A 314 -3.62 -1.24 0.96
CA ALA A 314 -4.56 -2.21 1.48
C ALA A 314 -5.55 -1.49 2.40
N ILE A 315 -6.83 -1.72 2.17
CA ILE A 315 -7.91 -1.04 2.88
C ILE A 315 -8.77 -2.10 3.56
N TYR A 316 -8.90 -1.99 4.87
CA TYR A 316 -9.89 -2.72 5.64
C TYR A 316 -11.16 -1.88 5.77
N VAL A 317 -12.29 -2.50 5.48
CA VAL A 317 -13.61 -1.85 5.61
C VAL A 317 -14.33 -2.48 6.80
N PRO A 318 -14.48 -1.76 7.92
CA PRO A 318 -15.13 -2.29 9.10
C PRO A 318 -16.58 -2.72 8.80
N ALA A 319 -16.92 -3.96 9.17
CA ALA A 319 -18.26 -4.54 8.97
C ALA A 319 -18.79 -4.45 7.52
N ASP A 320 -17.89 -4.36 6.54
CA ASP A 320 -18.22 -4.14 5.13
C ASP A 320 -19.06 -2.86 4.87
N ASP A 321 -18.97 -1.89 5.78
CA ASP A 321 -19.67 -0.60 5.68
C ASP A 321 -18.79 0.44 4.99
N TYR A 322 -19.01 0.64 3.71
CA TYR A 322 -18.31 1.62 2.89
C TYR A 322 -18.69 3.08 3.22
N THR A 323 -19.71 3.27 4.05
CA THR A 323 -20.11 4.62 4.52
C THR A 323 -19.42 5.04 5.80
N ASP A 324 -18.67 4.13 6.43
CA ASP A 324 -17.82 4.45 7.56
C ASP A 324 -16.82 5.57 7.19
N PRO A 325 -16.64 6.59 8.05
CA PRO A 325 -15.79 7.75 7.74
C PRO A 325 -14.37 7.44 7.31
N ALA A 326 -13.74 6.37 7.84
CA ALA A 326 -12.37 6.02 7.49
C ALA A 326 -12.23 5.53 6.05
N PRO A 327 -12.92 4.48 5.59
CA PRO A 327 -12.90 4.10 4.19
C PRO A 327 -13.44 5.20 3.28
N ALA A 328 -14.53 5.88 3.65
CA ALA A 328 -15.10 6.94 2.83
C ALA A 328 -14.11 8.08 2.54
N THR A 329 -13.34 8.52 3.55
CA THR A 329 -12.30 9.54 3.37
C THR A 329 -11.16 9.03 2.50
N THR A 330 -10.76 7.77 2.67
CA THR A 330 -9.72 7.14 1.85
C THR A 330 -10.14 7.02 0.40
N PHE A 331 -11.38 6.61 0.13
CA PHE A 331 -11.94 6.50 -1.24
C PHE A 331 -11.87 7.80 -2.03
N ALA A 332 -12.04 8.94 -1.37
CA ALA A 332 -11.98 10.24 -2.03
C ALA A 332 -10.61 10.51 -2.70
N HIS A 333 -9.55 9.87 -2.24
CA HIS A 333 -8.20 10.01 -2.77
C HIS A 333 -7.82 8.96 -3.82
N LEU A 334 -8.60 7.89 -3.97
CA LEU A 334 -8.27 6.77 -4.85
C LEU A 334 -8.53 7.07 -6.32
N ASP A 335 -7.61 6.63 -7.16
CA ASP A 335 -7.72 6.67 -8.62
C ASP A 335 -8.25 5.36 -9.20
N ALA A 336 -7.99 4.26 -8.52
CA ALA A 336 -8.49 2.94 -8.89
C ALA A 336 -8.72 2.08 -7.63
N THR A 337 -9.60 1.08 -7.76
CA THR A 337 -9.83 0.07 -6.73
C THR A 337 -9.68 -1.31 -7.34
N THR A 338 -9.00 -2.19 -6.62
CA THR A 338 -8.87 -3.61 -6.95
C THR A 338 -9.49 -4.42 -5.83
N GLU A 339 -10.57 -5.11 -6.14
CA GLU A 339 -11.25 -5.99 -5.18
C GLU A 339 -10.91 -7.44 -5.47
N LEU A 340 -10.36 -8.15 -4.47
CA LEU A 340 -10.06 -9.57 -4.53
C LEU A 340 -11.23 -10.38 -3.98
N SER A 341 -11.74 -11.32 -4.77
CA SER A 341 -12.93 -12.09 -4.47
C SER A 341 -12.60 -13.52 -4.04
N ARG A 342 -13.24 -13.98 -2.96
CA ARG A 342 -13.17 -15.38 -2.53
C ARG A 342 -13.84 -16.33 -3.52
N GLU A 343 -14.89 -15.90 -4.17
CA GLU A 343 -15.60 -16.72 -5.17
C GLU A 343 -14.69 -17.01 -6.36
N ILE A 344 -13.96 -16.00 -6.82
CA ILE A 344 -13.00 -16.11 -7.92
C ILE A 344 -11.80 -16.97 -7.49
N ALA A 345 -11.29 -16.76 -6.30
CA ALA A 345 -10.21 -17.59 -5.73
C ALA A 345 -10.64 -19.06 -5.59
N ALA A 346 -11.88 -19.33 -5.18
CA ALA A 346 -12.43 -20.68 -5.08
C ALA A 346 -12.54 -21.40 -6.43
N LYS A 347 -12.68 -20.66 -7.51
CA LYS A 347 -12.63 -21.19 -8.89
C LYS A 347 -11.20 -21.48 -9.37
N GLY A 348 -10.17 -21.17 -8.57
CA GLY A 348 -8.76 -21.32 -8.93
C GLY A 348 -8.25 -20.23 -9.88
N ILE A 349 -8.97 -19.14 -10.05
CA ILE A 349 -8.59 -18.02 -10.92
C ILE A 349 -7.73 -17.04 -10.11
N TYR A 350 -6.48 -16.87 -10.52
CA TYR A 350 -5.53 -15.96 -9.91
C TYR A 350 -4.86 -15.05 -10.96
N PRO A 351 -4.67 -13.76 -10.68
CA PRO A 351 -5.08 -13.04 -9.46
C PRO A 351 -6.62 -13.02 -9.34
N ALA A 352 -7.12 -13.18 -8.13
CA ALA A 352 -8.56 -13.29 -7.87
C ALA A 352 -9.29 -11.94 -7.90
N VAL A 353 -8.97 -11.11 -8.86
CA VAL A 353 -9.55 -9.77 -9.05
C VAL A 353 -10.97 -9.89 -9.56
N ASP A 354 -11.92 -9.27 -8.86
CA ASP A 354 -13.30 -9.14 -9.33
C ASP A 354 -13.39 -7.95 -10.32
N PRO A 355 -13.53 -8.21 -11.60
CA PRO A 355 -13.54 -7.15 -12.62
C PRO A 355 -14.80 -6.28 -12.59
N LEU A 356 -15.89 -6.76 -11.99
CA LEU A 356 -17.15 -6.01 -11.88
C LEU A 356 -17.21 -5.14 -10.63
N ALA A 357 -16.58 -5.58 -9.53
CA ALA A 357 -16.50 -4.83 -8.29
C ALA A 357 -15.34 -3.81 -8.28
N SER A 358 -14.30 -4.07 -9.07
CA SER A 358 -13.14 -3.18 -9.21
C SER A 358 -13.43 -2.03 -10.17
N SER A 359 -12.75 -0.90 -9.96
CA SER A 359 -12.96 0.31 -10.78
C SER A 359 -11.65 1.04 -11.08
N SER A 360 -11.66 1.84 -12.12
CA SER A 360 -10.55 2.74 -12.46
C SER A 360 -11.07 4.03 -13.06
N ARG A 361 -10.60 5.16 -12.55
CA ARG A 361 -10.97 6.48 -13.06
C ARG A 361 -10.44 6.75 -14.46
N ILE A 362 -9.32 6.13 -14.84
CA ILE A 362 -8.73 6.34 -16.16
C ILE A 362 -9.31 5.45 -17.26
N LEU A 363 -10.20 4.54 -16.94
CA LEU A 363 -10.92 3.78 -17.97
C LEU A 363 -11.95 4.68 -18.67
N ASP A 364 -11.43 5.57 -19.49
CA ASP A 364 -12.14 6.59 -20.24
C ASP A 364 -11.54 6.66 -21.66
N PRO A 365 -12.35 6.79 -22.71
CA PRO A 365 -11.84 6.82 -24.09
C PRO A 365 -10.81 7.92 -24.36
N ALA A 366 -10.91 9.03 -23.65
CA ALA A 366 -9.98 10.16 -23.78
C ALA A 366 -8.59 9.88 -23.16
N LEU A 367 -8.51 8.94 -22.22
CA LEU A 367 -7.29 8.64 -21.47
C LEU A 367 -6.60 7.37 -21.95
N VAL A 368 -7.35 6.26 -22.09
CA VAL A 368 -6.79 4.96 -22.50
C VAL A 368 -6.92 4.68 -24.00
N GLY A 369 -7.66 5.50 -24.72
CA GLY A 369 -7.99 5.29 -26.14
C GLY A 369 -9.30 4.53 -26.33
N ARG A 370 -9.89 4.72 -27.53
CA ARG A 370 -11.22 4.20 -27.84
C ARG A 370 -11.25 2.68 -27.88
N GLU A 371 -10.26 2.07 -28.49
CA GLU A 371 -10.22 0.59 -28.64
C GLU A 371 -10.14 -0.11 -27.27
N HIS A 372 -9.26 0.34 -26.39
CA HIS A 372 -9.14 -0.20 -25.03
C HIS A 372 -10.47 -0.08 -24.28
N TYR A 373 -11.06 1.11 -24.31
CA TYR A 373 -12.33 1.37 -23.62
C TYR A 373 -13.47 0.50 -24.15
N ASP A 374 -13.63 0.40 -25.47
CA ASP A 374 -14.69 -0.37 -26.10
C ASP A 374 -14.55 -1.88 -25.79
N VAL A 375 -13.34 -2.42 -25.84
CA VAL A 375 -13.08 -3.83 -25.52
C VAL A 375 -13.35 -4.09 -24.02
N ALA A 376 -12.86 -3.25 -23.13
CA ALA A 376 -13.09 -3.37 -21.68
C ALA A 376 -14.57 -3.30 -21.33
N THR A 377 -15.29 -2.38 -21.93
CA THR A 377 -16.75 -2.22 -21.73
C THR A 377 -17.51 -3.44 -22.23
N HIS A 378 -17.15 -3.96 -23.40
CA HIS A 378 -17.78 -5.16 -23.97
C HIS A 378 -17.53 -6.39 -23.10
N VAL A 379 -16.29 -6.61 -22.64
CA VAL A 379 -15.95 -7.71 -21.73
C VAL A 379 -16.73 -7.59 -20.42
N LYS A 380 -16.80 -6.42 -19.82
CA LYS A 380 -17.59 -6.19 -18.62
C LYS A 380 -19.08 -6.44 -18.81
N ALA A 381 -19.63 -6.06 -19.96
CA ALA A 381 -21.03 -6.32 -20.30
C ALA A 381 -21.33 -7.82 -20.40
N ILE A 382 -20.43 -8.60 -21.01
CA ILE A 382 -20.56 -10.06 -21.08
C ILE A 382 -20.51 -10.68 -19.69
N LEU A 383 -19.56 -10.29 -18.86
CA LEU A 383 -19.43 -10.78 -17.49
C LEU A 383 -20.64 -10.38 -16.61
N GLN A 384 -21.13 -9.17 -16.75
CA GLN A 384 -22.30 -8.70 -16.03
C GLN A 384 -23.56 -9.49 -16.43
N LYS A 385 -23.77 -9.70 -17.71
CA LYS A 385 -24.88 -10.51 -18.22
C LYS A 385 -24.82 -11.95 -17.71
N ASN A 386 -23.62 -12.53 -17.70
CA ASN A 386 -23.42 -13.88 -17.15
C ASN A 386 -23.80 -13.92 -15.65
N LYS A 387 -23.41 -12.92 -14.88
CA LYS A 387 -23.74 -12.84 -13.46
C LYS A 387 -25.26 -12.76 -13.22
N GLU A 388 -25.97 -11.99 -14.03
CA GLU A 388 -27.44 -11.87 -13.96
C GLU A 388 -28.14 -13.18 -14.31
N LEU A 389 -27.56 -13.98 -15.20
CA LEU A 389 -28.13 -15.27 -15.62
C LEU A 389 -27.85 -16.43 -14.63
N GLN A 390 -26.91 -16.26 -13.68
CA GLN A 390 -26.52 -17.34 -12.78
C GLN A 390 -27.70 -17.87 -11.93
N ASP A 391 -28.58 -17.00 -11.47
CA ASP A 391 -29.76 -17.42 -10.69
C ASP A 391 -30.71 -18.26 -11.52
N ILE A 392 -30.89 -17.90 -12.79
CA ILE A 392 -31.72 -18.66 -13.74
C ILE A 392 -31.07 -20.04 -14.02
N ILE A 393 -29.75 -20.04 -14.25
CA ILE A 393 -28.99 -21.25 -14.53
C ILE A 393 -29.04 -22.21 -13.33
N ALA A 394 -28.94 -21.69 -12.11
CA ALA A 394 -28.98 -22.51 -10.88
C ALA A 394 -30.32 -23.19 -10.65
N ILE A 395 -31.42 -22.58 -11.09
CA ILE A 395 -32.79 -23.08 -10.89
C ILE A 395 -33.25 -23.95 -12.07
N LEU A 396 -33.02 -23.50 -13.29
CA LEU A 396 -33.61 -24.09 -14.50
C LEU A 396 -32.60 -24.84 -15.39
N GLY A 397 -31.31 -24.61 -15.18
CA GLY A 397 -30.24 -25.12 -16.03
C GLY A 397 -29.95 -24.22 -17.23
N VAL A 398 -28.81 -24.48 -17.89
CA VAL A 398 -28.34 -23.71 -19.05
C VAL A 398 -29.22 -23.94 -20.29
N ASP A 399 -29.85 -25.10 -20.39
CA ASP A 399 -30.66 -25.48 -21.55
C ASP A 399 -31.91 -24.63 -21.75
N GLU A 400 -32.42 -24.02 -20.67
CA GLU A 400 -33.58 -23.13 -20.69
C GLU A 400 -33.26 -21.70 -21.13
N LEU A 401 -31.98 -21.35 -21.33
CA LEU A 401 -31.59 -20.05 -21.83
C LEU A 401 -31.89 -19.87 -23.29
N SER A 402 -32.08 -18.62 -23.72
CA SER A 402 -32.10 -18.30 -25.17
C SER A 402 -30.75 -18.65 -25.82
N GLU A 403 -30.73 -18.87 -27.11
CA GLU A 403 -29.48 -19.18 -27.83
C GLU A 403 -28.44 -18.05 -27.69
N ASP A 404 -28.88 -16.78 -27.71
CA ASP A 404 -27.99 -15.64 -27.50
C ASP A 404 -27.41 -15.61 -26.09
N ASP A 405 -28.21 -15.95 -25.08
CA ASP A 405 -27.76 -16.03 -23.68
C ASP A 405 -26.79 -17.21 -23.47
N LYS A 406 -27.01 -18.36 -24.13
CA LYS A 406 -26.07 -19.49 -24.12
C LYS A 406 -24.71 -19.11 -24.69
N ILE A 407 -24.68 -18.38 -25.80
CA ILE A 407 -23.44 -17.86 -26.38
C ILE A 407 -22.74 -16.91 -25.42
N THR A 408 -23.49 -15.98 -24.83
CA THR A 408 -22.95 -15.03 -23.86
C THR A 408 -22.34 -15.72 -22.64
N VAL A 409 -23.02 -16.69 -22.06
CA VAL A 409 -22.52 -17.48 -20.93
C VAL A 409 -21.27 -18.27 -21.31
N ALA A 410 -21.24 -18.90 -22.45
CA ALA A 410 -20.08 -19.63 -22.92
C ALA A 410 -18.85 -18.73 -23.13
N ARG A 411 -19.03 -17.55 -23.71
CA ARG A 411 -17.97 -16.56 -23.86
C ARG A 411 -17.54 -16.00 -22.50
N ALA A 412 -18.47 -15.73 -21.59
CA ALA A 412 -18.16 -15.27 -20.24
C ALA A 412 -17.28 -16.26 -19.46
N ARG A 413 -17.56 -17.55 -19.54
CA ARG A 413 -16.73 -18.60 -18.92
C ARG A 413 -15.32 -18.62 -19.50
N ARG A 414 -15.17 -18.48 -20.81
CA ARG A 414 -13.87 -18.39 -21.47
C ARG A 414 -13.11 -17.14 -21.04
N ILE A 415 -13.78 -15.99 -20.97
CA ILE A 415 -13.21 -14.75 -20.48
C ILE A 415 -12.74 -14.90 -19.02
N GLU A 416 -13.57 -15.46 -18.15
CA GLU A 416 -13.19 -15.71 -16.74
C GLU A 416 -11.92 -16.56 -16.63
N GLN A 417 -11.83 -17.64 -17.41
CA GLN A 417 -10.65 -18.50 -17.43
C GLN A 417 -9.42 -17.76 -17.98
N PHE A 418 -9.59 -16.95 -19.02
CA PHE A 418 -8.49 -16.20 -19.63
C PHE A 418 -8.02 -15.01 -18.78
N LEU A 419 -8.82 -14.54 -17.82
CA LEU A 419 -8.40 -13.56 -16.82
C LEU A 419 -7.37 -14.15 -15.84
N SER A 420 -7.31 -15.46 -15.66
CA SER A 420 -6.25 -16.12 -14.92
C SER A 420 -4.91 -15.95 -15.64
N GLN A 421 -3.85 -15.80 -14.87
CA GLN A 421 -2.51 -15.59 -15.40
C GLN A 421 -1.46 -16.20 -14.47
N ASN A 422 -0.42 -16.79 -15.04
CA ASN A 422 0.70 -17.30 -14.28
C ASN A 422 1.47 -16.13 -13.66
N MET A 423 1.67 -16.24 -12.35
CA MET A 423 2.40 -15.25 -11.54
C MET A 423 3.83 -15.68 -11.31
N TYR A 424 4.78 -14.76 -11.33
CA TYR A 424 6.18 -15.03 -11.01
C TYR A 424 6.34 -15.60 -9.60
N MET A 425 5.58 -15.06 -8.65
CA MET A 425 5.59 -15.53 -7.25
C MET A 425 5.07 -16.96 -7.09
N ALA A 426 4.29 -17.45 -8.04
CA ALA A 426 3.74 -18.80 -8.00
C ALA A 426 4.61 -19.84 -8.71
N GLU A 427 5.64 -19.47 -9.44
CA GLU A 427 6.50 -20.38 -10.23
C GLU A 427 7.03 -21.56 -9.41
N LYS A 428 7.48 -21.29 -8.19
CA LYS A 428 8.03 -22.32 -7.29
C LYS A 428 7.02 -23.38 -6.88
N PHE A 429 5.73 -23.02 -6.85
CA PHE A 429 4.64 -23.90 -6.44
C PHE A 429 3.98 -24.61 -7.61
N THR A 430 3.85 -23.92 -8.74
CA THR A 430 3.16 -24.42 -9.93
C THR A 430 4.09 -25.11 -10.92
N GLY A 431 5.38 -24.78 -10.88
CA GLY A 431 6.35 -25.21 -11.89
C GLY A 431 6.17 -24.56 -13.24
N VAL A 432 5.28 -23.56 -13.35
CA VAL A 432 4.98 -22.85 -14.60
C VAL A 432 5.57 -21.44 -14.49
N PRO A 433 6.36 -20.98 -15.48
CA PRO A 433 6.92 -19.64 -15.50
C PRO A 433 5.84 -18.56 -15.44
N GLY A 434 6.09 -17.47 -14.71
CA GLY A 434 5.24 -16.28 -14.73
C GLY A 434 5.20 -15.65 -16.11
N SER A 435 4.17 -14.87 -16.36
CA SER A 435 3.98 -14.20 -17.65
C SER A 435 3.68 -12.72 -17.49
N THR A 436 4.26 -11.90 -18.36
CA THR A 436 3.92 -10.50 -18.55
C THR A 436 3.32 -10.35 -19.94
N VAL A 437 2.11 -9.77 -20.02
CA VAL A 437 1.41 -9.59 -21.28
C VAL A 437 1.33 -8.10 -21.60
N PRO A 438 1.89 -7.64 -22.73
CA PRO A 438 1.75 -6.27 -23.17
C PRO A 438 0.27 -5.87 -23.32
N LEU A 439 -0.07 -4.63 -23.00
CA LEU A 439 -1.45 -4.13 -23.07
C LEU A 439 -2.08 -4.34 -24.45
N SER A 440 -1.32 -4.09 -25.53
CA SER A 440 -1.81 -4.28 -26.90
C SER A 440 -2.23 -5.72 -27.19
N GLU A 441 -1.48 -6.70 -26.71
CA GLU A 441 -1.82 -8.11 -26.85
C GLU A 441 -3.04 -8.49 -26.00
N THR A 442 -3.14 -7.94 -24.80
CA THR A 442 -4.31 -8.13 -23.92
C THR A 442 -5.58 -7.60 -24.58
N ILE A 443 -5.55 -6.39 -25.12
CA ILE A 443 -6.70 -5.79 -25.82
C ILE A 443 -7.13 -6.65 -27.01
N GLU A 444 -6.18 -7.05 -27.85
CA GLU A 444 -6.45 -7.86 -29.03
C GLU A 444 -7.01 -9.25 -28.65
N ALA A 445 -6.43 -9.89 -27.64
CA ALA A 445 -6.87 -11.19 -27.16
C ALA A 445 -8.33 -11.15 -26.67
N PHE A 446 -8.66 -10.26 -25.79
CA PHE A 446 -10.02 -10.14 -25.25
C PHE A 446 -11.04 -9.69 -26.31
N LYS A 447 -10.63 -8.83 -27.23
CA LYS A 447 -11.47 -8.45 -28.37
C LYS A 447 -11.88 -9.67 -29.19
N ARG A 448 -10.92 -10.52 -29.57
CA ARG A 448 -11.18 -11.74 -30.32
C ARG A 448 -12.06 -12.74 -29.58
N ILE A 449 -11.80 -12.93 -28.28
CA ILE A 449 -12.63 -13.83 -27.45
C ILE A 449 -14.07 -13.32 -27.37
N ALA A 450 -14.24 -12.02 -27.09
CA ALA A 450 -15.56 -11.40 -26.96
C ALA A 450 -16.35 -11.37 -28.26
N GLU A 451 -15.67 -11.29 -29.44
CA GLU A 451 -16.27 -11.33 -30.75
C GLU A 451 -16.57 -12.77 -31.24
N GLY A 452 -16.14 -13.78 -30.50
CA GLY A 452 -16.45 -15.18 -30.76
C GLY A 452 -15.48 -15.92 -31.67
N HIS A 453 -14.29 -15.37 -31.92
CA HIS A 453 -13.27 -16.05 -32.75
C HIS A 453 -12.79 -17.39 -32.17
N TYR A 454 -13.01 -17.62 -30.89
CA TYR A 454 -12.59 -18.81 -30.15
C TYR A 454 -13.77 -19.59 -29.55
N ASP A 455 -14.98 -19.39 -30.05
CA ASP A 455 -16.19 -20.07 -29.54
C ASP A 455 -16.11 -21.60 -29.66
N ASP A 456 -15.34 -22.10 -30.59
CA ASP A 456 -15.13 -23.55 -30.80
C ASP A 456 -14.01 -24.15 -29.95
N VAL A 457 -13.26 -23.33 -29.24
CA VAL A 457 -12.13 -23.75 -28.39
C VAL A 457 -12.64 -24.15 -27.00
N PRO A 458 -12.23 -25.32 -26.46
CA PRO A 458 -12.63 -25.75 -25.11
C PRO A 458 -12.23 -24.72 -24.03
N GLU A 459 -13.07 -24.54 -23.01
CA GLU A 459 -12.83 -23.59 -21.90
C GLU A 459 -11.48 -23.83 -21.21
N GLN A 460 -11.04 -25.07 -21.07
CA GLN A 460 -9.78 -25.43 -20.43
C GLN A 460 -8.54 -24.82 -21.10
N ALA A 461 -8.61 -24.55 -22.39
CA ALA A 461 -7.50 -23.93 -23.13
C ALA A 461 -7.20 -22.50 -22.68
N PHE A 462 -8.17 -21.82 -22.06
CA PHE A 462 -8.07 -20.43 -21.63
C PHE A 462 -7.44 -20.26 -20.24
N TYR A 463 -7.29 -21.34 -19.50
CA TYR A 463 -6.82 -21.29 -18.12
C TYR A 463 -5.31 -21.05 -18.04
N ASN A 464 -4.91 -20.14 -17.17
CA ASN A 464 -3.50 -19.78 -16.92
C ASN A 464 -2.68 -19.47 -18.19
N CYS A 465 -3.30 -18.81 -19.15
CA CYS A 465 -2.62 -18.29 -20.32
C CYS A 465 -1.92 -16.98 -20.03
N GLY A 466 -0.81 -16.72 -20.72
CA GLY A 466 -0.29 -15.37 -20.92
C GLY A 466 -1.11 -14.67 -22.03
N GLY A 467 -0.59 -14.63 -23.27
CA GLY A 467 -1.27 -14.06 -24.42
C GLY A 467 -2.01 -15.09 -25.27
N ILE A 468 -2.39 -14.67 -26.49
CA ILE A 468 -3.08 -15.53 -27.48
C ILE A 468 -2.24 -16.76 -27.87
N ASP A 469 -0.94 -16.63 -27.97
CA ASP A 469 -0.06 -17.73 -28.35
C ASP A 469 -0.17 -18.92 -27.40
N ASP A 470 -0.31 -18.65 -26.11
CA ASP A 470 -0.53 -19.69 -25.11
C ASP A 470 -1.90 -20.35 -25.28
N LEU A 471 -2.93 -19.56 -25.55
CA LEU A 471 -4.28 -20.07 -25.84
C LEU A 471 -4.29 -20.99 -27.05
N GLU A 472 -3.68 -20.58 -28.15
CA GLU A 472 -3.62 -21.37 -29.40
C GLU A 472 -2.79 -22.63 -29.21
N ARG A 473 -1.69 -22.57 -28.47
CA ARG A 473 -0.90 -23.74 -28.09
C ARG A 473 -1.71 -24.73 -27.26
N ASN A 474 -2.38 -24.27 -26.22
CA ASN A 474 -3.21 -25.12 -25.36
C ASN A 474 -4.37 -25.74 -26.13
N ALA A 475 -5.02 -24.98 -27.02
CA ALA A 475 -6.08 -25.49 -27.88
C ALA A 475 -5.57 -26.61 -28.80
N HIS A 476 -4.36 -26.46 -29.34
CA HIS A 476 -3.74 -27.45 -30.21
C HIS A 476 -3.33 -28.72 -29.46
N GLU A 477 -2.85 -28.59 -28.23
CA GLU A 477 -2.53 -29.74 -27.38
C GLU A 477 -3.77 -30.52 -26.97
N LEU A 478 -4.84 -29.87 -26.56
CA LEU A 478 -6.11 -30.50 -26.23
C LEU A 478 -6.74 -31.20 -27.42
N ALA A 479 -6.60 -30.65 -28.65
CA ALA A 479 -7.09 -31.27 -29.86
C ALA A 479 -6.29 -32.55 -30.28
N LYS A 480 -5.06 -32.71 -29.76
CA LYS A 480 -4.26 -33.93 -29.99
C LYS A 480 -4.58 -35.04 -28.99
N GLU A 481 -5.09 -34.70 -27.83
CA GLU A 481 -5.45 -35.63 -26.76
C GLU A 481 -6.89 -36.17 -26.92
N ALA A 482 -7.74 -35.49 -27.68
CA ALA A 482 -9.11 -35.87 -27.99
C ALA A 482 -9.16 -36.79 -29.24
#